data_876ccd98453dc0907719e112a810e3af
#
_entry.id   876ccd98453dc0907719e112a810e3af
#
_cell.length_a   1.000
_cell.length_b   1.000
_cell.length_c   1.000
_cell.angle_alpha   90.00
_cell.angle_beta   90.00
_cell.angle_gamma   90.00
#
_symmetry.space_group_name_H-M   'P 1'
#
loop_
_entity.id
_entity.type
_entity.pdbx_description
1 polymer ?
#
loop_
_entity_poly.entity_id
_entity_poly.type
_entity_poly.pdbx_seq_one_letter_code
_entity_poly.pdbx_strand_id
1 'polypeptide(L)'
;EIVVGAVVLVLFVRWQGRVPRPLVDMRIFSSRRYCDGFLAQCFLFASYMGVTLVIPLFVENLRGGSALEAGMLLLPGTAAAFVANPIAGVLTDKVGARPVVIGAGCFLAAGALLWVFADETTPTAVLMVFQGIRAMGVSGLIGPLASWSLGGLERRAVSHGSAFAIVARQACSSFGTAAMVLAVTMMGSGTVLAGYRVAFALSAAFAVLVLVAGVMR
;
A
#
# COMPACT_ATOMS: atom_id res chain seq x y z
N GLU A 1 -9.33 21.67 9.50
CA GLU A 1 -9.12 21.16 8.14
C GLU A 1 -9.75 19.78 7.90
N ILE A 2 -9.58 18.79 8.80
CA ILE A 2 -10.18 17.45 8.68
C ILE A 2 -11.72 17.51 8.62
N VAL A 3 -12.33 18.34 9.47
CA VAL A 3 -13.80 18.52 9.49
C VAL A 3 -14.30 19.12 8.18
N VAL A 4 -13.59 20.10 7.62
CA VAL A 4 -13.93 20.72 6.33
C VAL A 4 -13.81 19.68 5.21
N GLY A 5 -12.74 18.88 5.19
CA GLY A 5 -12.56 17.79 4.24
C GLY A 5 -13.68 16.74 4.31
N ALA A 6 -14.05 16.33 5.53
CA ALA A 6 -15.14 15.38 5.74
C ALA A 6 -16.51 15.94 5.26
N VAL A 7 -16.80 17.21 5.57
CA VAL A 7 -18.04 17.87 5.14
C VAL A 7 -18.09 17.96 3.61
N VAL A 8 -17.02 18.40 2.96
CA VAL A 8 -16.93 18.48 1.49
C VAL A 8 -17.13 17.10 0.86
N LEU A 9 -16.54 16.07 1.42
CA LEU A 9 -16.65 14.69 0.93
C LEU A 9 -18.09 14.17 1.06
N VAL A 10 -18.76 14.42 2.17
CA VAL A 10 -20.17 14.05 2.39
C VAL A 10 -21.09 14.81 1.43
N LEU A 11 -20.85 16.11 1.26
CA LEU A 11 -21.61 16.93 0.30
C LEU A 11 -21.42 16.45 -1.14
N PHE A 12 -20.18 16.12 -1.52
CA PHE A 12 -19.85 15.57 -2.83
C PHE A 12 -20.57 14.23 -3.08
N VAL A 13 -20.53 13.29 -2.15
CA VAL A 13 -21.23 11.99 -2.28
C VAL A 13 -22.73 12.17 -2.39
N ARG A 14 -23.32 13.06 -1.58
CA ARG A 14 -24.77 13.36 -1.66
C ARG A 14 -25.16 14.03 -2.97
N TRP A 15 -24.34 14.93 -3.46
CA TRP A 15 -24.58 15.61 -4.73
C TRP A 15 -24.46 14.65 -5.91
N GLN A 16 -23.45 13.76 -5.91
CA GLN A 16 -23.27 12.70 -6.91
C GLN A 16 -24.50 11.79 -7.05
N GLY A 17 -25.14 11.44 -5.93
CA GLY A 17 -26.35 10.59 -5.94
C GLY A 17 -27.59 11.26 -6.58
N ARG A 18 -27.55 12.57 -6.83
CA ARG A 18 -28.67 13.33 -7.41
C ARG A 18 -28.49 13.73 -8.89
N VAL A 19 -27.29 13.55 -9.41
CA VAL A 19 -26.96 13.95 -10.80
C VAL A 19 -27.35 12.82 -11.76
N PRO A 20 -28.06 13.12 -12.88
CA PRO A 20 -28.47 12.11 -13.87
C PRO A 20 -27.31 11.38 -14.55
N ARG A 21 -26.11 11.99 -14.58
CA ARG A 21 -24.86 11.41 -15.08
C ARG A 21 -23.80 11.56 -14.00
N PRO A 22 -23.76 10.66 -13.01
CA PRO A 22 -22.78 10.74 -11.94
C PRO A 22 -21.37 10.50 -12.48
N LEU A 23 -20.38 11.24 -11.95
CA LEU A 23 -18.97 11.04 -12.28
C LEU A 23 -18.50 9.64 -11.85
N VAL A 24 -19.11 9.07 -10.81
CA VAL A 24 -18.86 7.72 -10.33
C VAL A 24 -20.17 6.96 -10.24
N ASP A 25 -20.32 5.92 -11.04
CA ASP A 25 -21.48 5.02 -10.94
C ASP A 25 -21.28 4.09 -9.72
N MET A 26 -22.09 4.30 -8.67
CA MET A 26 -22.03 3.48 -7.45
C MET A 26 -22.35 2.00 -7.68
N ARG A 27 -22.86 1.62 -8.84
CA ARG A 27 -23.10 0.22 -9.22
C ARG A 27 -21.80 -0.60 -9.33
N ILE A 28 -20.62 0.06 -9.45
CA ILE A 28 -19.32 -0.62 -9.42
C ILE A 28 -19.14 -1.46 -8.16
N PHE A 29 -19.72 -1.05 -7.02
CA PHE A 29 -19.67 -1.77 -5.76
C PHE A 29 -20.59 -3.01 -5.69
N SER A 30 -21.45 -3.23 -6.67
CA SER A 30 -22.23 -4.47 -6.79
C SER A 30 -21.35 -5.65 -7.20
N SER A 31 -20.21 -5.42 -7.82
CA SER A 31 -19.23 -6.45 -8.15
C SER A 31 -18.36 -6.76 -6.94
N ARG A 32 -18.55 -7.91 -6.33
CA ARG A 32 -17.72 -8.38 -5.20
C ARG A 32 -16.22 -8.45 -5.58
N ARG A 33 -15.93 -8.90 -6.81
CA ARG A 33 -14.56 -8.95 -7.32
C ARG A 33 -13.91 -7.58 -7.35
N TYR A 34 -14.65 -6.55 -7.77
CA TYR A 34 -14.17 -5.18 -7.73
C TYR A 34 -13.94 -4.71 -6.29
N CYS A 35 -14.88 -4.95 -5.38
CA CYS A 35 -14.75 -4.56 -3.98
C CYS A 35 -13.52 -5.20 -3.30
N ASP A 36 -13.31 -6.50 -3.48
CA ASP A 36 -12.20 -7.23 -2.87
C ASP A 36 -10.85 -6.69 -3.41
N GLY A 37 -10.72 -6.53 -4.73
CA GLY A 37 -9.52 -5.98 -5.34
C GLY A 37 -9.30 -4.50 -5.01
N PHE A 38 -10.37 -3.73 -4.88
CA PHE A 38 -10.35 -2.34 -4.45
C PHE A 38 -9.84 -2.20 -2.99
N LEU A 39 -10.39 -3.00 -2.06
CA LEU A 39 -9.94 -3.02 -0.67
C LEU A 39 -8.47 -3.45 -0.55
N ALA A 40 -8.07 -4.47 -1.29
CA ALA A 40 -6.67 -4.88 -1.33
C ALA A 40 -5.74 -3.75 -1.81
N GLN A 41 -6.14 -2.98 -2.83
CA GLN A 41 -5.38 -1.81 -3.27
C GLN A 41 -5.31 -0.73 -2.18
N CYS A 42 -6.39 -0.46 -1.46
CA CYS A 42 -6.40 0.51 -0.35
C CYS A 42 -5.40 0.11 0.74
N PHE A 43 -5.40 -1.14 1.18
CA PHE A 43 -4.44 -1.64 2.18
C PHE A 43 -3.01 -1.65 1.65
N LEU A 44 -2.80 -2.02 0.39
CA LEU A 44 -1.48 -1.97 -0.26
C LEU A 44 -0.89 -0.56 -0.21
N PHE A 45 -1.67 0.44 -0.62
CA PHE A 45 -1.20 1.83 -0.67
C PHE A 45 -1.05 2.45 0.72
N ALA A 46 -1.89 2.10 1.69
CA ALA A 46 -1.72 2.48 3.08
C ALA A 46 -0.40 1.95 3.67
N SER A 47 -0.10 0.66 3.45
CA SER A 47 1.18 0.05 3.83
C SER A 47 2.37 0.68 3.10
N TYR A 48 2.26 0.85 1.80
CA TYR A 48 3.37 1.31 0.95
C TYR A 48 3.80 2.74 1.28
N MET A 49 2.88 3.69 1.27
CA MET A 49 3.19 5.09 1.50
C MET A 49 3.60 5.36 2.95
N GLY A 50 2.95 4.69 3.92
CA GLY A 50 3.31 4.84 5.33
C GLY A 50 4.75 4.43 5.60
N VAL A 51 5.18 3.26 5.13
CA VAL A 51 6.57 2.81 5.32
C VAL A 51 7.56 3.64 4.53
N THR A 52 7.20 4.13 3.35
CA THR A 52 8.08 4.99 2.54
C THR A 52 8.45 6.28 3.30
N LEU A 53 7.57 6.78 4.16
CA LEU A 53 7.88 7.92 5.05
C LEU A 53 8.58 7.47 6.34
N VAL A 54 8.17 6.35 6.93
CA VAL A 54 8.70 5.88 8.23
C VAL A 54 10.16 5.42 8.12
N ILE A 55 10.60 4.85 6.98
CA ILE A 55 11.98 4.40 6.78
C ILE A 55 13.00 5.55 6.90
N PRO A 56 12.87 6.68 6.18
CA PRO A 56 13.76 7.82 6.39
C PRO A 56 13.77 8.32 7.84
N LEU A 57 12.59 8.44 8.46
CA LEU A 57 12.49 8.85 9.86
C LEU A 57 13.22 7.87 10.81
N PHE A 58 13.14 6.58 10.55
CA PHE A 58 13.87 5.54 11.30
C PHE A 58 15.38 5.73 11.19
N VAL A 59 15.88 5.99 9.97
CA VAL A 59 17.32 6.19 9.73
C VAL A 59 17.81 7.48 10.37
N GLU A 60 17.09 8.59 10.17
CA GLU A 60 17.54 9.91 10.63
C GLU A 60 17.36 10.08 12.14
N ASN A 61 16.19 9.74 12.70
CA ASN A 61 15.86 10.04 14.10
C ASN A 61 16.33 8.95 15.07
N LEU A 62 16.33 7.68 14.68
CA LEU A 62 16.69 6.59 15.58
C LEU A 62 18.16 6.20 15.43
N ARG A 63 18.66 6.12 14.21
CA ARG A 63 20.05 5.71 13.94
C ARG A 63 21.04 6.88 13.85
N GLY A 64 20.55 8.12 13.83
CA GLY A 64 21.38 9.31 13.64
C GLY A 64 22.07 9.38 12.27
N GLY A 65 21.50 8.63 11.29
CA GLY A 65 22.02 8.60 9.91
C GLY A 65 21.67 9.85 9.14
N SER A 66 22.31 10.02 7.99
CA SER A 66 22.05 11.14 7.09
C SER A 66 20.87 10.86 6.15
N ALA A 67 20.29 11.94 5.58
CA ALA A 67 19.28 11.83 4.52
C ALA A 67 19.81 11.06 3.29
N LEU A 68 21.12 11.12 3.03
CA LEU A 68 21.77 10.35 1.97
C LEU A 68 21.71 8.84 2.26
N GLU A 69 21.98 8.43 3.49
CA GLU A 69 21.88 7.02 3.90
C GLU A 69 20.44 6.51 3.81
N ALA A 70 19.47 7.32 4.24
CA ALA A 70 18.05 7.02 4.09
C ALA A 70 17.67 6.84 2.61
N GLY A 71 18.14 7.71 1.72
CA GLY A 71 17.96 7.60 0.29
C GLY A 71 18.61 6.34 -0.31
N MET A 72 19.85 6.05 0.07
CA MET A 72 20.56 4.85 -0.39
C MET A 72 19.85 3.55 0.05
N LEU A 73 19.25 3.54 1.22
CA LEU A 73 18.46 2.40 1.70
C LEU A 73 17.23 2.12 0.82
N LEU A 74 16.66 3.13 0.18
CA LEU A 74 15.52 2.96 -0.73
C LEU A 74 15.92 2.50 -2.14
N LEU A 75 17.20 2.68 -2.56
CA LEU A 75 17.67 2.33 -3.91
C LEU A 75 17.44 0.85 -4.30
N PRO A 76 17.75 -0.15 -3.45
CA PRO A 76 17.48 -1.54 -3.80
C PRO A 76 16.00 -1.81 -4.05
N GLY A 77 15.12 -1.09 -3.35
CA GLY A 77 13.68 -1.15 -3.57
C GLY A 77 13.27 -0.66 -4.95
N THR A 78 13.85 0.46 -5.43
CA THR A 78 13.56 1.00 -6.77
C THR A 78 14.13 0.09 -7.86
N ALA A 79 15.32 -0.46 -7.68
CA ALA A 79 15.92 -1.42 -8.60
C ALA A 79 15.08 -2.71 -8.68
N ALA A 80 14.64 -3.23 -7.54
CA ALA A 80 13.76 -4.38 -7.46
C ALA A 80 12.40 -4.11 -8.16
N ALA A 81 11.83 -2.92 -7.98
CA ALA A 81 10.60 -2.49 -8.64
C ALA A 81 10.74 -2.44 -10.17
N PHE A 82 11.87 -1.93 -10.66
CA PHE A 82 12.15 -1.85 -12.09
C PHE A 82 12.14 -3.23 -12.76
N VAL A 83 12.61 -4.26 -12.07
CA VAL A 83 12.61 -5.65 -12.55
C VAL A 83 11.26 -6.33 -12.30
N ALA A 84 10.68 -6.15 -11.13
CA ALA A 84 9.47 -6.84 -10.73
C ALA A 84 8.22 -6.40 -11.51
N ASN A 85 8.09 -5.11 -11.86
CA ASN A 85 6.93 -4.59 -12.58
C ASN A 85 6.70 -5.27 -13.94
N PRO A 86 7.67 -5.31 -14.87
CA PRO A 86 7.46 -5.99 -16.16
C PRO A 86 7.27 -7.50 -16.01
N ILE A 87 7.96 -8.14 -15.07
CA ILE A 87 7.79 -9.57 -14.80
C ILE A 87 6.37 -9.86 -14.32
N ALA A 88 5.85 -9.07 -13.37
CA ALA A 88 4.50 -9.22 -12.88
C ALA A 88 3.45 -9.01 -13.98
N GLY A 89 3.67 -8.07 -14.90
CA GLY A 89 2.82 -7.86 -16.07
C GLY A 89 2.77 -9.09 -16.98
N VAL A 90 3.92 -9.55 -17.45
CA VAL A 90 4.03 -10.73 -18.31
C VAL A 90 3.48 -11.99 -17.63
N LEU A 91 3.75 -12.15 -16.33
CA LEU A 91 3.25 -13.30 -15.58
C LEU A 91 1.73 -13.25 -15.43
N THR A 92 1.17 -12.06 -15.21
CA THR A 92 -0.28 -11.86 -15.14
C THR A 92 -0.97 -12.24 -16.46
N ASP A 93 -0.36 -11.91 -17.59
CA ASP A 93 -0.90 -12.26 -18.90
C ASP A 93 -0.85 -13.77 -19.18
N LYS A 94 0.18 -14.47 -18.66
CA LYS A 94 0.37 -15.91 -18.90
C LYS A 94 -0.42 -16.81 -17.94
N VAL A 95 -0.40 -16.52 -16.65
CA VAL A 95 -0.97 -17.39 -15.61
C VAL A 95 -2.19 -16.79 -14.91
N GLY A 96 -2.56 -15.56 -15.26
CA GLY A 96 -3.65 -14.82 -14.64
C GLY A 96 -3.19 -13.99 -13.44
N ALA A 97 -4.03 -13.04 -13.04
CA ALA A 97 -3.69 -12.09 -11.97
C ALA A 97 -3.62 -12.74 -10.57
N ARG A 98 -4.46 -13.74 -10.29
CA ARG A 98 -4.58 -14.32 -8.95
C ARG A 98 -3.30 -14.95 -8.41
N PRO A 99 -2.62 -15.88 -9.10
CA PRO A 99 -1.38 -16.48 -8.60
C PRO A 99 -0.27 -15.42 -8.44
N VAL A 100 -0.24 -14.41 -9.30
CA VAL A 100 0.74 -13.31 -9.20
C VAL A 100 0.47 -12.46 -7.95
N VAL A 101 -0.80 -12.14 -7.66
CA VAL A 101 -1.20 -11.40 -6.45
C VAL A 101 -0.84 -12.17 -5.18
N ILE A 102 -1.04 -13.49 -5.15
CA ILE A 102 -0.66 -14.31 -3.99
C ILE A 102 0.86 -14.32 -3.83
N GLY A 103 1.62 -14.60 -4.89
CA GLY A 103 3.07 -14.63 -4.83
C GLY A 103 3.68 -13.29 -4.42
N ALA A 104 3.26 -12.20 -5.05
CA ALA A 104 3.73 -10.86 -4.72
C ALA A 104 3.26 -10.42 -3.31
N GLY A 105 2.07 -10.84 -2.87
CA GLY A 105 1.57 -10.64 -1.51
C GLY A 105 2.42 -11.32 -0.46
N CYS A 106 2.93 -12.53 -0.73
CA CYS A 106 3.88 -13.21 0.15
C CYS A 106 5.19 -12.43 0.30
N PHE A 107 5.74 -11.90 -0.81
CA PHE A 107 6.93 -11.04 -0.76
C PHE A 107 6.67 -9.75 0.02
N LEU A 108 5.51 -9.13 -0.16
CA LEU A 108 5.13 -7.93 0.59
C LEU A 108 5.02 -8.23 2.09
N ALA A 109 4.32 -9.29 2.47
CA ALA A 109 4.13 -9.68 3.86
C ALA A 109 5.47 -10.07 4.52
N ALA A 110 6.28 -10.88 3.84
CA ALA A 110 7.61 -11.25 4.32
C ALA A 110 8.50 -10.02 4.53
N GLY A 111 8.59 -9.14 3.53
CA GLY A 111 9.38 -7.90 3.63
C GLY A 111 8.87 -6.97 4.73
N ALA A 112 7.55 -6.83 4.90
CA ALA A 112 6.97 -6.01 5.97
C ALA A 112 7.24 -6.62 7.37
N LEU A 113 7.17 -7.95 7.52
CA LEU A 113 7.50 -8.64 8.75
C LEU A 113 8.98 -8.51 9.12
N LEU A 114 9.88 -8.58 8.14
CA LEU A 114 11.32 -8.40 8.37
C LEU A 114 11.61 -7.01 8.97
N TRP A 115 10.91 -5.97 8.55
CA TRP A 115 11.05 -4.63 9.11
C TRP A 115 10.62 -4.52 10.58
N VAL A 116 9.73 -5.39 11.07
CA VAL A 116 9.35 -5.41 12.51
C VAL A 116 10.55 -5.79 13.39
N PHE A 117 11.47 -6.59 12.87
CA PHE A 117 12.69 -7.03 13.57
C PHE A 117 13.88 -6.08 13.36
N ALA A 118 13.71 -4.99 12.63
CA ALA A 118 14.77 -4.00 12.42
C ALA A 118 15.07 -3.25 13.72
N ASP A 119 16.36 -3.18 14.05
CA ASP A 119 16.91 -2.51 15.23
C ASP A 119 17.95 -1.45 14.83
N GLU A 120 18.34 -0.62 15.80
CA GLU A 120 19.38 0.40 15.61
C GLU A 120 20.72 -0.20 15.16
N THR A 121 21.03 -1.42 15.64
CA THR A 121 22.26 -2.15 15.35
C THR A 121 22.22 -2.96 14.06
N THR A 122 21.06 -3.08 13.41
CA THR A 122 20.92 -3.87 12.17
C THR A 122 21.78 -3.26 11.06
N PRO A 123 22.70 -4.02 10.42
CA PRO A 123 23.51 -3.50 9.33
C PRO A 123 22.65 -2.91 8.18
N THR A 124 23.08 -1.80 7.63
CA THR A 124 22.36 -1.12 6.53
C THR A 124 22.14 -2.04 5.33
N ALA A 125 23.10 -2.92 5.03
CA ALA A 125 22.97 -3.91 3.96
C ALA A 125 21.78 -4.88 4.19
N VAL A 126 21.51 -5.27 5.44
CA VAL A 126 20.37 -6.14 5.79
C VAL A 126 19.06 -5.38 5.61
N LEU A 127 19.00 -4.12 6.03
CA LEU A 127 17.82 -3.27 5.83
C LEU A 127 17.53 -3.03 4.33
N MET A 128 18.59 -2.91 3.51
CA MET A 128 18.48 -2.83 2.05
C MET A 128 17.83 -4.09 1.46
N VAL A 129 18.19 -5.27 1.97
CA VAL A 129 17.57 -6.54 1.55
C VAL A 129 16.10 -6.58 1.96
N PHE A 130 15.75 -6.18 3.20
CA PHE A 130 14.36 -6.11 3.66
C PHE A 130 13.52 -5.20 2.76
N GLN A 131 14.07 -4.03 2.41
CA GLN A 131 13.41 -3.09 1.51
C GLN A 131 13.28 -3.63 0.09
N GLY A 132 14.28 -4.33 -0.42
CA GLY A 132 14.25 -4.98 -1.72
C GLY A 132 13.13 -6.03 -1.81
N ILE A 133 13.06 -6.94 -0.85
CA ILE A 133 12.00 -7.98 -0.77
C ILE A 133 10.62 -7.34 -0.72
N ARG A 134 10.45 -6.34 0.15
CA ARG A 134 9.17 -5.63 0.28
C ARG A 134 8.77 -4.92 -1.00
N ALA A 135 9.71 -4.24 -1.66
CA ALA A 135 9.46 -3.50 -2.88
C ALA A 135 9.10 -4.42 -4.07
N MET A 136 9.69 -5.62 -4.16
CA MET A 136 9.26 -6.64 -5.12
C MET A 136 7.79 -7.01 -4.93
N GLY A 137 7.37 -7.18 -3.67
CA GLY A 137 5.96 -7.44 -3.34
C GLY A 137 5.03 -6.31 -3.77
N VAL A 138 5.37 -5.06 -3.39
CA VAL A 138 4.58 -3.86 -3.77
C VAL A 138 4.44 -3.75 -5.28
N SER A 139 5.56 -3.81 -5.99
CA SER A 139 5.61 -3.63 -7.45
C SER A 139 4.88 -4.76 -8.18
N GLY A 140 5.03 -6.00 -7.69
CA GLY A 140 4.31 -7.15 -8.23
C GLY A 140 2.80 -7.12 -8.00
N LEU A 141 2.29 -6.28 -7.09
CA LEU A 141 0.86 -6.18 -6.77
C LEU A 141 0.14 -5.06 -7.52
N ILE A 142 0.78 -3.92 -7.79
CA ILE A 142 0.11 -2.71 -8.29
C ILE A 142 -0.66 -2.98 -9.58
N GLY A 143 -0.02 -3.54 -10.60
CA GLY A 143 -0.62 -3.86 -11.90
C GLY A 143 -1.66 -4.98 -11.82
N PRO A 144 -1.28 -6.18 -11.31
CA PRO A 144 -2.18 -7.32 -11.23
C PRO A 144 -3.44 -7.05 -10.40
N LEU A 145 -3.35 -6.36 -9.26
CA LEU A 145 -4.53 -6.00 -8.46
C LEU A 145 -5.47 -5.03 -9.20
N ALA A 146 -4.91 -4.06 -9.91
CA ALA A 146 -5.71 -3.14 -10.71
C ALA A 146 -6.45 -3.89 -11.84
N SER A 147 -5.74 -4.72 -12.59
CA SER A 147 -6.33 -5.54 -13.66
C SER A 147 -7.38 -6.51 -13.12
N TRP A 148 -7.09 -7.15 -11.98
CA TRP A 148 -8.01 -8.12 -11.37
C TRP A 148 -9.29 -7.45 -10.88
N SER A 149 -9.21 -6.29 -10.21
CA SER A 149 -10.38 -5.57 -9.72
C SER A 149 -11.25 -5.05 -10.88
N LEU A 150 -10.63 -4.41 -11.87
CA LEU A 150 -11.34 -3.86 -13.02
C LEU A 150 -11.95 -4.93 -13.93
N GLY A 151 -11.35 -6.12 -13.99
CA GLY A 151 -11.90 -7.27 -14.71
C GLY A 151 -13.22 -7.81 -14.16
N GLY A 152 -13.66 -7.35 -12.98
CA GLY A 152 -14.98 -7.61 -12.41
C GLY A 152 -16.08 -6.65 -12.84
N LEU A 153 -15.75 -5.62 -13.64
CA LEU A 153 -16.66 -4.57 -14.08
C LEU A 153 -17.04 -4.70 -15.56
N GLU A 154 -18.24 -4.24 -15.91
CA GLU A 154 -18.63 -4.03 -17.30
C GLU A 154 -17.75 -2.96 -17.96
N ARG A 155 -17.52 -3.08 -19.27
CA ARG A 155 -16.66 -2.14 -20.04
C ARG A 155 -17.01 -0.67 -19.82
N ARG A 156 -18.30 -0.34 -19.67
CA ARG A 156 -18.78 1.02 -19.43
C ARG A 156 -18.44 1.56 -18.05
N ALA A 157 -18.30 0.67 -17.06
CA ALA A 157 -18.01 1.02 -15.68
C ALA A 157 -16.50 1.04 -15.34
N VAL A 158 -15.64 0.52 -16.23
CA VAL A 158 -14.19 0.43 -16.00
C VAL A 158 -13.55 1.80 -15.74
N SER A 159 -13.90 2.82 -16.53
CA SER A 159 -13.35 4.18 -16.34
C SER A 159 -13.79 4.79 -15.01
N HIS A 160 -15.05 4.60 -14.61
CA HIS A 160 -15.57 5.05 -13.32
C HIS A 160 -14.88 4.31 -12.16
N GLY A 161 -14.74 2.98 -12.25
CA GLY A 161 -14.04 2.16 -11.27
C GLY A 161 -12.57 2.52 -11.14
N SER A 162 -11.89 2.77 -12.23
CA SER A 162 -10.48 3.17 -12.26
C SER A 162 -10.28 4.55 -11.62
N ALA A 163 -11.09 5.55 -11.98
CA ALA A 163 -11.01 6.89 -11.42
C ALA A 163 -11.26 6.88 -9.89
N PHE A 164 -12.30 6.15 -9.45
CA PHE A 164 -12.60 6.01 -8.03
C PHE A 164 -11.47 5.32 -7.26
N ALA A 165 -10.91 4.23 -7.82
CA ALA A 165 -9.81 3.51 -7.20
C ALA A 165 -8.57 4.40 -7.01
N ILE A 166 -8.25 5.30 -7.96
CA ILE A 166 -7.11 6.23 -7.83
C ILE A 166 -7.32 7.17 -6.64
N VAL A 167 -8.49 7.80 -6.54
CA VAL A 167 -8.81 8.74 -5.44
C VAL A 167 -8.79 8.03 -4.08
N ALA A 168 -9.44 6.87 -4.01
CA ALA A 168 -9.50 6.10 -2.76
C ALA A 168 -8.12 5.59 -2.30
N ARG A 169 -7.29 5.11 -3.23
CA ARG A 169 -5.90 4.73 -2.91
C ARG A 169 -5.12 5.90 -2.32
N GLN A 170 -5.28 7.09 -2.88
CA GLN A 170 -4.62 8.30 -2.37
C GLN A 170 -5.10 8.66 -0.97
N ALA A 171 -6.41 8.58 -0.71
CA ALA A 171 -6.97 8.78 0.63
C ALA A 171 -6.45 7.73 1.62
N CYS A 172 -6.50 6.44 1.26
CA CYS A 172 -6.01 5.35 2.10
C CYS A 172 -4.50 5.45 2.37
N SER A 173 -3.70 5.91 1.39
CA SER A 173 -2.27 6.14 1.59
C SER A 173 -2.03 7.24 2.63
N SER A 174 -2.80 8.33 2.59
CA SER A 174 -2.69 9.41 3.57
C SER A 174 -3.08 8.96 4.98
N PHE A 175 -4.17 8.19 5.11
CA PHE A 175 -4.58 7.60 6.40
C PHE A 175 -3.54 6.60 6.92
N GLY A 176 -3.02 5.73 6.07
CA GLY A 176 -1.99 4.76 6.44
C GLY A 176 -0.71 5.45 6.94
N THR A 177 -0.27 6.48 6.23
CA THR A 177 0.89 7.31 6.61
C THR A 177 0.65 8.01 7.94
N ALA A 178 -0.52 8.67 8.11
CA ALA A 178 -0.87 9.34 9.36
C ALA A 178 -0.92 8.37 10.55
N ALA A 179 -1.51 7.19 10.37
CA ALA A 179 -1.58 6.17 11.42
C ALA A 179 -0.19 5.67 11.83
N MET A 180 0.72 5.45 10.86
CA MET A 180 2.08 5.00 11.15
C MET A 180 2.91 6.09 11.82
N VAL A 181 2.81 7.35 11.39
CA VAL A 181 3.49 8.49 12.03
C VAL A 181 2.95 8.69 13.45
N LEU A 182 1.64 8.59 13.63
CA LEU A 182 1.03 8.67 14.96
C LEU A 182 1.54 7.55 15.89
N ALA A 183 1.69 6.32 15.38
CA ALA A 183 2.26 5.23 16.14
C ALA A 183 3.71 5.53 16.59
N VAL A 184 4.54 6.08 15.69
CA VAL A 184 5.91 6.50 16.02
C VAL A 184 5.92 7.58 17.09
N THR A 185 5.05 8.61 17.00
CA THR A 185 5.06 9.76 17.91
C THR A 185 4.44 9.45 19.27
N MET A 186 3.33 8.71 19.32
CA MET A 186 2.62 8.45 20.59
C MET A 186 3.28 7.35 21.42
N MET A 187 3.84 6.31 20.80
CA MET A 187 4.51 5.21 21.52
C MET A 187 5.99 5.47 21.79
N GLY A 188 6.56 6.53 21.20
CA GLY A 188 7.92 7.00 21.48
C GLY A 188 8.14 7.54 22.90
N SER A 189 7.09 7.68 23.70
CA SER A 189 7.20 8.07 25.13
C SER A 189 7.85 6.98 26.02
N GLY A 190 7.90 5.70 25.56
CA GLY A 190 8.60 4.62 26.26
C GLY A 190 10.01 4.42 25.71
N THR A 191 10.10 3.78 24.54
CA THR A 191 11.34 3.66 23.77
C THR A 191 11.03 4.03 22.33
N VAL A 192 11.85 4.90 21.72
CA VAL A 192 11.65 5.39 20.34
C VAL A 192 11.53 4.20 19.38
N LEU A 193 12.31 3.16 19.59
CA LEU A 193 12.27 1.92 18.82
C LEU A 193 10.88 1.23 18.86
N ALA A 194 10.18 1.27 20.01
CA ALA A 194 8.86 0.64 20.12
C ALA A 194 7.84 1.30 19.18
N GLY A 195 7.88 2.62 19.03
CA GLY A 195 7.03 3.34 18.09
C GLY A 195 7.25 2.91 16.64
N TYR A 196 8.51 2.75 16.22
CA TYR A 196 8.83 2.27 14.87
C TYR A 196 8.41 0.81 14.67
N ARG A 197 8.61 -0.07 15.66
CA ARG A 197 8.13 -1.46 15.59
C ARG A 197 6.62 -1.54 15.41
N VAL A 198 5.86 -0.71 16.12
CA VAL A 198 4.40 -0.67 15.95
C VAL A 198 4.01 -0.16 14.56
N ALA A 199 4.69 0.86 14.03
CA ALA A 199 4.44 1.35 12.67
C ALA A 199 4.73 0.25 11.63
N PHE A 200 5.84 -0.48 11.76
CA PHE A 200 6.16 -1.60 10.86
C PHE A 200 5.20 -2.78 11.04
N ALA A 201 4.76 -3.08 12.27
CA ALA A 201 3.74 -4.09 12.52
C ALA A 201 2.39 -3.73 11.89
N LEU A 202 2.00 -2.46 11.93
CA LEU A 202 0.80 -1.97 11.25
C LEU A 202 0.92 -2.14 9.73
N SER A 203 2.10 -1.85 9.15
CA SER A 203 2.36 -2.12 7.73
C SER A 203 2.26 -3.61 7.41
N ALA A 204 2.79 -4.49 8.27
CA ALA A 204 2.71 -5.93 8.12
C ALA A 204 1.26 -6.42 8.21
N ALA A 205 0.45 -5.86 9.12
CA ALA A 205 -0.97 -6.15 9.21
C ALA A 205 -1.71 -5.79 7.91
N PHE A 206 -1.45 -4.62 7.34
CA PHE A 206 -2.01 -4.24 6.04
C PHE A 206 -1.55 -5.19 4.92
N ALA A 207 -0.28 -5.60 4.91
CA ALA A 207 0.25 -6.55 3.92
C ALA A 207 -0.44 -7.92 4.02
N VAL A 208 -0.70 -8.42 5.23
CA VAL A 208 -1.45 -9.65 5.45
C VAL A 208 -2.90 -9.51 4.98
N LEU A 209 -3.55 -8.37 5.21
CA LEU A 209 -4.91 -8.12 4.71
C LEU A 209 -4.96 -8.13 3.16
N VAL A 210 -3.94 -7.61 2.49
CA VAL A 210 -3.81 -7.70 1.02
C VAL A 210 -3.73 -9.16 0.59
N LEU A 211 -2.90 -9.97 1.27
CA LEU A 211 -2.74 -11.39 0.98
C LEU A 211 -4.05 -12.16 1.19
N VAL A 212 -4.72 -11.93 2.32
CA VAL A 212 -6.01 -12.57 2.64
C VAL A 212 -7.06 -12.23 1.59
N ALA A 213 -7.17 -10.97 1.17
CA ALA A 213 -8.08 -10.55 0.10
C ALA A 213 -7.77 -11.24 -1.24
N GLY A 214 -6.48 -11.50 -1.53
CA GLY A 214 -6.04 -12.22 -2.72
C GLY A 214 -6.32 -13.73 -2.67
N VAL A 215 -6.24 -14.35 -1.49
CA VAL A 215 -6.42 -15.80 -1.29
C VAL A 215 -7.90 -16.18 -1.20
N MET A 216 -8.73 -15.38 -0.53
CA MET A 216 -10.13 -15.72 -0.25
C MET A 216 -11.01 -15.91 -1.51
N ARG A 217 -10.48 -15.66 -2.72
CA ARG A 217 -11.16 -15.90 -3.99
C ARG A 217 -10.20 -16.11 -5.17
#